data_19bf046bb7c00aee0f868f86dcb59635
#
_entry.id   19bf046bb7c00aee0f868f86dcb59635
#
_cell.length_a   1.000
_cell.length_b   1.000
_cell.length_c   1.000
_cell.angle_alpha   90.00
_cell.angle_beta   90.00
_cell.angle_gamma   90.00
#
_symmetry.space_group_name_H-M   'P 1'
#
loop_
_entity.id
_entity.type
_entity.pdbx_description
1 polymer ?
#
loop_
_entity_poly.entity_id
_entity_poly.type
_entity_poly.pdbx_seq_one_letter_code
_entity_poly.pdbx_strand_id
1 'polypeptide(L)'
;MNKPKNFSTAGDDSPGSANVLDLVRGASKANLMPVGRMDKTTTGLLLFTNDTEIVQKFTVPNQRSSKVYQVSLDKNLKYEDLEKIQKGLMIEEHKVFVEEITYIEDQPKSEI
;
A
#
# COMPACT_ATOMS: atom_id res chain seq x y z
N MET A 1 1.88 -11.27 6.05
CA MET A 1 1.67 -11.99 4.75
C MET A 1 2.26 -11.15 3.62
N ASN A 2 2.81 -11.78 2.60
CA ASN A 2 3.06 -11.10 1.33
C ASN A 2 1.77 -11.19 0.49
N LYS A 3 1.05 -10.08 0.36
CA LYS A 3 -0.23 -10.06 -0.35
C LYS A 3 0.00 -10.34 -1.85
N PRO A 4 -0.66 -11.33 -2.44
CA PRO A 4 -0.61 -11.55 -3.88
C PRO A 4 -1.50 -10.54 -4.64
N LYS A 5 -1.31 -10.44 -5.96
CA LYS A 5 -2.21 -9.69 -6.85
C LYS A 5 -3.62 -10.31 -6.84
N ASN A 6 -4.59 -9.50 -7.21
CA ASN A 6 -6.01 -9.86 -7.42
C ASN A 6 -6.81 -10.18 -6.14
N PHE A 7 -6.27 -9.90 -4.96
CA PHE A 7 -6.98 -9.99 -3.69
C PHE A 7 -7.28 -8.59 -3.13
N SER A 8 -8.52 -8.38 -2.70
CA SER A 8 -8.98 -7.15 -2.05
C SER A 8 -8.68 -7.19 -0.55
N THR A 9 -8.34 -6.03 0.02
CA THR A 9 -8.29 -5.80 1.47
C THR A 9 -9.57 -5.16 2.02
N ALA A 10 -10.45 -4.68 1.13
CA ALA A 10 -11.75 -4.15 1.49
C ALA A 10 -12.78 -5.29 1.54
N GLY A 11 -13.82 -5.12 2.33
CA GLY A 11 -15.02 -5.94 2.23
C GLY A 11 -15.72 -5.63 0.89
N ASP A 12 -15.27 -6.28 -0.16
CA ASP A 12 -15.90 -6.23 -1.46
C ASP A 12 -16.82 -7.45 -1.53
N ASP A 13 -18.10 -7.22 -1.25
CA ASP A 13 -19.14 -8.25 -1.25
C ASP A 13 -19.59 -8.65 -2.67
N SER A 14 -18.86 -8.22 -3.69
CA SER A 14 -19.13 -8.61 -5.07
C SER A 14 -18.96 -10.13 -5.24
N PRO A 15 -19.92 -10.83 -5.83
CA PRO A 15 -19.83 -12.26 -6.09
C PRO A 15 -18.56 -12.61 -6.87
N GLY A 16 -17.70 -13.46 -6.30
CA GLY A 16 -16.44 -13.87 -6.93
C GLY A 16 -15.24 -12.94 -6.64
N SER A 17 -15.38 -11.92 -5.80
CA SER A 17 -14.26 -11.10 -5.35
C SER A 17 -13.40 -11.86 -4.34
N ALA A 18 -12.15 -12.16 -4.71
CA ALA A 18 -11.19 -12.78 -3.79
C ALA A 18 -10.73 -11.77 -2.73
N ASN A 19 -10.83 -12.15 -1.45
CA ASN A 19 -10.46 -11.33 -0.31
C ASN A 19 -9.23 -11.89 0.40
N VAL A 20 -8.37 -11.01 0.91
CA VAL A 20 -7.17 -11.42 1.66
C VAL A 20 -7.51 -12.22 2.91
N LEU A 21 -8.70 -12.04 3.50
CA LEU A 21 -9.15 -12.82 4.65
C LEU A 21 -9.30 -14.31 4.32
N ASP A 22 -9.62 -14.66 3.08
CA ASP A 22 -9.70 -16.05 2.64
C ASP A 22 -8.34 -16.75 2.70
N LEU A 23 -7.26 -16.01 2.46
CA LEU A 23 -5.89 -16.51 2.50
C LEU A 23 -5.39 -16.80 3.93
N VAL A 24 -5.94 -16.13 4.92
CA VAL A 24 -5.53 -16.26 6.33
C VAL A 24 -6.55 -17.00 7.21
N ARG A 25 -7.64 -17.49 6.62
CA ARG A 25 -8.75 -18.14 7.34
C ARG A 25 -8.30 -19.31 8.23
N GLY A 26 -7.24 -20.03 7.86
CA GLY A 26 -6.66 -21.13 8.62
C GLY A 26 -5.51 -20.74 9.55
N ALA A 27 -5.05 -19.48 9.54
CA ALA A 27 -3.86 -19.07 10.28
C ALA A 27 -4.13 -18.84 11.78
N SER A 28 -5.37 -18.58 12.17
CA SER A 28 -5.76 -18.34 13.57
C SER A 28 -7.23 -18.71 13.79
N LYS A 29 -7.57 -19.06 15.05
CA LYS A 29 -8.97 -19.18 15.50
C LYS A 29 -9.60 -17.83 15.80
N ALA A 30 -8.79 -16.77 15.95
CA ALA A 30 -9.26 -15.41 16.18
C ALA A 30 -9.73 -14.76 14.87
N ASN A 31 -10.67 -13.83 14.97
CA ASN A 31 -11.09 -13.01 13.84
C ASN A 31 -9.97 -12.02 13.49
N LEU A 32 -9.26 -12.30 12.40
CA LEU A 32 -8.19 -11.44 11.92
C LEU A 32 -8.74 -10.34 11.02
N MET A 33 -8.13 -9.18 11.11
CA MET A 33 -8.38 -8.04 10.23
C MET A 33 -7.07 -7.50 9.66
N PRO A 34 -7.04 -7.00 8.42
CA PRO A 34 -5.84 -6.43 7.83
C PRO A 34 -5.53 -5.07 8.47
N VAL A 35 -4.25 -4.78 8.64
CA VAL A 35 -3.76 -3.49 9.11
C VAL A 35 -3.55 -2.58 7.90
N GLY A 36 -4.53 -1.74 7.62
CA GLY A 36 -4.54 -0.85 6.45
C GLY A 36 -5.13 -1.49 5.21
N ARG A 37 -5.06 -0.73 4.12
CA ARG A 37 -5.63 -1.10 2.82
C ARG A 37 -4.53 -1.18 1.76
N MET A 38 -4.74 -2.03 0.78
CA MET A 38 -3.86 -2.21 -0.36
C MET A 38 -4.70 -2.55 -1.58
N ASP A 39 -4.40 -1.95 -2.72
CA ASP A 39 -5.12 -2.20 -3.97
C ASP A 39 -4.98 -3.66 -4.44
N LYS A 40 -5.94 -4.12 -5.24
CA LYS A 40 -5.95 -5.50 -5.77
C LYS A 40 -4.67 -5.84 -6.54
N THR A 41 -4.13 -4.87 -7.28
CA THR A 41 -2.94 -5.04 -8.13
C THR A 41 -1.63 -4.91 -7.37
N THR A 42 -1.64 -4.29 -6.20
CA THR A 42 -0.46 -4.09 -5.36
C THR A 42 -0.12 -5.37 -4.61
N THR A 43 1.16 -5.68 -4.55
CA THR A 43 1.72 -6.80 -3.77
C THR A 43 2.59 -6.27 -2.64
N GLY A 44 2.85 -7.05 -1.63
CA GLY A 44 3.78 -6.70 -0.56
C GLY A 44 3.30 -7.04 0.83
N LEU A 45 3.99 -6.49 1.82
CA LEU A 45 3.75 -6.79 3.23
C LEU A 45 2.37 -6.29 3.69
N LEU A 46 1.54 -7.22 4.13
CA LEU A 46 0.26 -6.94 4.77
C LEU A 46 0.23 -7.63 6.14
N LEU A 47 -0.01 -6.83 7.18
CA LEU A 47 -0.15 -7.30 8.55
C LEU A 47 -1.60 -7.63 8.85
N PHE A 48 -1.82 -8.63 9.71
CA PHE A 48 -3.12 -8.99 10.24
C PHE A 48 -3.07 -9.02 11.76
N THR A 49 -4.14 -8.61 12.37
CA THR A 49 -4.29 -8.62 13.83
C THR A 49 -5.75 -8.84 14.20
N ASN A 50 -6.00 -9.30 15.43
CA ASN A 50 -7.31 -9.29 16.06
C ASN A 50 -7.50 -8.10 17.02
N ASP A 51 -6.49 -7.23 17.12
CA ASP A 51 -6.49 -6.05 17.98
C ASP A 51 -6.86 -4.80 17.19
N THR A 52 -8.04 -4.26 17.43
CA THR A 52 -8.56 -3.06 16.76
C THR A 52 -7.77 -1.80 17.10
N GLU A 53 -7.15 -1.72 18.27
CA GLU A 53 -6.31 -0.56 18.64
C GLU A 53 -5.05 -0.51 17.78
N ILE A 54 -4.45 -1.67 17.50
CA ILE A 54 -3.30 -1.76 16.60
C ILE A 54 -3.69 -1.26 15.20
N VAL A 55 -4.83 -1.73 14.68
CA VAL A 55 -5.31 -1.27 13.36
C VAL A 55 -5.45 0.24 13.34
N GLN A 56 -6.09 0.82 14.37
CA GLN A 56 -6.27 2.27 14.46
C GLN A 56 -4.94 3.02 14.49
N LYS A 57 -3.98 2.57 15.29
CA LYS A 57 -2.65 3.20 15.39
C LYS A 57 -1.91 3.28 14.05
N PHE A 58 -2.09 2.29 13.18
CA PHE A 58 -1.42 2.24 11.87
C PHE A 58 -2.22 2.90 10.74
N THR A 59 -3.52 3.12 10.92
CA THR A 59 -4.39 3.60 9.83
C THR A 59 -4.88 5.04 10.02
N VAL A 60 -4.82 5.58 11.23
CA VAL A 60 -5.26 6.96 11.50
C VAL A 60 -4.26 7.95 10.86
N PRO A 61 -4.74 8.88 10.02
CA PRO A 61 -3.94 9.99 9.55
C PRO A 61 -3.34 10.75 10.75
N ASN A 62 -2.08 11.13 10.71
CA ASN A 62 -1.31 11.82 11.75
C ASN A 62 -0.62 10.95 12.81
N GLN A 63 -0.74 9.63 12.78
CA GLN A 63 0.20 8.78 13.50
C GLN A 63 1.32 8.39 12.53
N ARG A 64 2.58 8.59 12.96
CA ARG A 64 3.82 8.46 12.15
C ARG A 64 4.10 7.02 11.73
N SER A 65 3.25 6.43 10.91
CA SER A 65 3.55 5.17 10.23
C SER A 65 3.90 5.49 8.78
N SER A 66 5.19 5.53 8.46
CA SER A 66 5.62 5.64 7.07
C SER A 66 5.44 4.30 6.36
N LYS A 67 5.12 4.36 5.08
CA LYS A 67 5.02 3.20 4.19
C LYS A 67 5.99 3.39 3.05
N VAL A 68 6.78 2.37 2.78
CA VAL A 68 7.73 2.37 1.67
C VAL A 68 7.17 1.52 0.54
N TYR A 69 7.19 2.08 -0.66
CA TYR A 69 6.75 1.41 -1.88
C TYR A 69 7.90 1.36 -2.88
N GLN A 70 8.08 0.21 -3.51
CA GLN A 70 8.84 0.12 -4.75
C GLN A 70 7.86 0.19 -5.91
N VAL A 71 8.09 1.09 -6.85
CA VAL A 71 7.19 1.33 -7.98
C VAL A 71 7.94 1.18 -9.29
N SER A 72 7.43 0.29 -10.16
CA SER A 72 7.90 0.15 -11.54
C SER A 72 7.01 0.96 -12.47
N LEU A 73 7.60 1.93 -13.15
CA LEU A 73 6.92 2.80 -14.09
C LEU A 73 7.02 2.24 -15.52
N ASP A 74 6.11 2.64 -16.39
CA ASP A 74 6.12 2.30 -17.83
C ASP A 74 7.28 2.95 -18.60
N LYS A 75 7.89 3.98 -18.03
CA LYS A 75 9.04 4.71 -18.59
C LYS A 75 9.88 5.37 -17.49
N ASN A 76 11.10 5.75 -17.86
CA ASN A 76 12.01 6.42 -16.93
C ASN A 76 11.42 7.72 -16.40
N LEU A 77 11.48 7.90 -15.09
CA LEU A 77 11.12 9.14 -14.42
C LEU A 77 12.23 10.18 -14.65
N LYS A 78 11.86 11.35 -15.14
CA LYS A 78 12.79 12.48 -15.26
C LYS A 78 13.03 13.10 -13.89
N TYR A 79 14.25 13.61 -13.68
CA TYR A 79 14.61 14.26 -12.42
C TYR A 79 13.68 15.45 -12.08
N GLU A 80 13.29 16.23 -13.07
CA GLU A 80 12.35 17.35 -12.91
C GLU A 80 10.97 16.90 -12.38
N ASP A 81 10.49 15.73 -12.83
CA ASP A 81 9.21 15.18 -12.38
C ASP A 81 9.33 14.56 -10.98
N LEU A 82 10.47 13.93 -10.68
CA LEU A 82 10.78 13.47 -9.32
C LEU A 82 10.77 14.63 -8.32
N GLU A 83 11.41 15.76 -8.66
CA GLU A 83 11.37 16.98 -7.80
C GLU A 83 9.94 17.53 -7.63
N LYS A 84 9.11 17.50 -8.67
CA LYS A 84 7.70 17.92 -8.56
C LYS A 84 6.92 17.03 -7.61
N ILE A 85 7.10 15.71 -7.70
CA ILE A 85 6.46 14.75 -6.81
C ILE A 85 6.87 15.02 -5.36
N GLN A 86 8.16 15.24 -5.11
CA GLN A 86 8.68 15.53 -3.77
C GLN A 86 8.13 16.83 -3.18
N LYS A 87 7.92 17.85 -4.03
CA LYS A 87 7.30 19.14 -3.62
C LYS A 87 5.79 19.04 -3.35
N GLY A 88 5.19 17.93 -3.72
CA GLY A 88 3.77 17.64 -3.57
C GLY A 88 2.97 17.81 -4.86
N LEU A 89 2.02 16.93 -5.05
CA LEU A 89 1.14 16.90 -6.20
C LEU A 89 -0.31 17.18 -5.80
N MET A 90 -1.06 17.79 -6.71
CA MET A 90 -2.51 17.88 -6.61
C MET A 90 -3.12 16.66 -7.31
N ILE A 91 -3.82 15.82 -6.56
CA ILE A 91 -4.55 14.67 -7.08
C ILE A 91 -6.02 14.82 -6.65
N GLU A 92 -6.93 14.91 -7.59
CA GLU A 92 -8.39 15.04 -7.32
C GLU A 92 -8.70 16.11 -6.26
N GLU A 93 -8.16 17.33 -6.43
CA GLU A 93 -8.31 18.48 -5.54
C GLU A 93 -7.63 18.33 -4.16
N HIS A 94 -6.96 17.22 -3.88
CA HIS A 94 -6.19 17.00 -2.66
C HIS A 94 -4.70 17.15 -2.91
N LYS A 95 -4.02 17.87 -2.02
CA LYS A 95 -2.56 17.97 -2.06
C LYS A 95 -1.95 16.75 -1.37
N VAL A 96 -1.22 15.96 -2.14
CA VAL A 96 -0.52 14.76 -1.68
C VAL A 96 0.96 15.06 -1.57
N PHE A 97 1.56 14.67 -0.46
CA PHE A 97 2.99 14.78 -0.20
C PHE A 97 3.61 13.40 -0.09
N VAL A 98 4.80 13.27 -0.63
CA VAL A 98 5.66 12.11 -0.47
C VAL A 98 6.79 12.53 0.46
N GLU A 99 7.04 11.77 1.52
CA GLU A 99 8.12 12.07 2.47
C GLU A 99 9.49 11.98 1.79
N GLU A 100 9.69 10.94 1.00
CA GLU A 100 10.92 10.71 0.25
C GLU A 100 10.59 9.97 -1.04
N ILE A 101 11.30 10.31 -2.11
CA ILE A 101 11.27 9.62 -3.39
C ILE A 101 12.69 9.56 -3.96
N THR A 102 13.15 8.37 -4.30
CA THR A 102 14.50 8.12 -4.80
C THR A 102 14.47 7.11 -5.94
N TYR A 103 15.48 7.18 -6.82
CA TYR A 103 15.75 6.08 -7.74
C TYR A 103 16.39 4.92 -6.97
N ILE A 104 16.10 3.70 -7.40
CA ILE A 104 16.75 2.52 -6.85
C ILE A 104 18.14 2.37 -7.47
N GLU A 105 19.18 2.20 -6.64
CA GLU A 105 20.55 1.96 -7.10
C GLU A 105 20.62 0.73 -8.01
N ASP A 106 21.45 0.81 -9.03
CA ASP A 106 21.67 -0.26 -10.02
C ASP A 106 20.42 -0.71 -10.80
N GLN A 107 19.35 0.08 -10.77
CA GLN A 107 18.12 -0.17 -11.53
C GLN A 107 17.86 0.94 -12.55
N PRO A 108 17.06 0.67 -13.60
CA PRO A 108 16.60 1.71 -14.51
C PRO A 108 15.87 2.83 -13.78
N LYS A 109 15.92 4.05 -14.28
CA LYS A 109 15.20 5.20 -13.69
C LYS A 109 13.67 5.08 -13.71
N SER A 110 13.13 3.97 -14.21
CA SER A 110 11.73 3.57 -14.07
C SER A 110 11.43 2.86 -12.75
N GLU A 111 12.46 2.51 -11.98
CA GLU A 111 12.32 1.90 -10.66
C GLU A 111 12.61 2.95 -9.57
N ILE A 112 11.62 3.19 -8.72
CA ILE A 112 11.64 4.19 -7.64
C ILE A 112 11.09 3.61 -6.37
#